data_c74478e9443c7585d74a0c2fda86a65c
#
_entry.id   c74478e9443c7585d74a0c2fda86a65c
#
_cell.length_a   1.000
_cell.length_b   1.000
_cell.length_c   1.000
_cell.angle_alpha   90.00
_cell.angle_beta   90.00
_cell.angle_gamma   90.00
#
_symmetry.space_group_name_H-M   'P 1'
#
loop_
_entity.id
_entity.type
_entity.pdbx_description
1 polymer ?
#
loop_
_entity_poly.entity_id
_entity_poly.type
_entity_poly.pdbx_seq_one_letter_code
_entity_poly.pdbx_strand_id
1 'polypeptide(L)'
;MDRFEWIATAAFGLEGVVARELARLGLDAKAENGGARFFGSFEDAFRANLHARCADRILLVMGRFEARGFEALFEGVRALPWEDFIGEHTRFPVNGKCARSQLMSVRDCQAITKKAIVERLRGRYRTDWFVEDAETVSIDVALHGDVAQLTLDASGTALNRRGYRTWNGEAPLRETLAAALVSLSPWRPGMPLHDPMCGTGTLMIEAAMRMAHRAPGLTREFALESWRSMPVEAFRDIREQARAEFDPARVEGISGADIDPEAVELANRHLKQAGLAGRVRFEVADMRDCRRAEPQGAFLCNPPYGERLSDRRACETLYRDMGQMLRANPGWSLSAITSHPGFERCFGRRADKKRRFYNGRLECEFMTFGLPKSKR
;
A
#
# COMPACT_ATOMS: atom_id res chain seq x y z
N MET A 1 15.66 24.11 -7.43
CA MET A 1 15.13 23.26 -6.35
C MET A 1 15.93 21.98 -6.34
N ASP A 2 16.43 21.60 -5.19
CA ASP A 2 17.20 20.36 -5.03
C ASP A 2 16.29 19.16 -5.26
N ARG A 3 16.75 18.22 -6.06
CA ARG A 3 16.01 17.00 -6.35
C ARG A 3 16.69 15.84 -5.64
N PHE A 4 15.94 15.22 -4.75
CA PHE A 4 16.36 14.06 -3.97
C PHE A 4 15.89 12.76 -4.64
N GLU A 5 16.56 11.68 -4.35
CA GLU A 5 16.15 10.34 -4.77
C GLU A 5 15.20 9.74 -3.75
N TRP A 6 14.03 9.27 -4.21
CA TRP A 6 12.99 8.68 -3.38
C TRP A 6 12.62 7.29 -3.86
N ILE A 7 12.22 6.43 -2.93
CA ILE A 7 11.65 5.11 -3.20
C ILE A 7 10.26 5.02 -2.58
N ALA A 8 9.25 4.76 -3.40
CA ALA A 8 7.93 4.34 -2.94
C ALA A 8 7.92 2.81 -2.85
N THR A 9 7.93 2.24 -1.66
CA THR A 9 7.98 0.79 -1.47
C THR A 9 6.66 0.13 -1.83
N ALA A 10 6.72 -1.07 -2.39
CA ALA A 10 5.55 -1.84 -2.81
C ALA A 10 5.68 -3.32 -2.47
N ALA A 11 4.55 -4.01 -2.29
CA ALA A 11 4.55 -5.46 -2.28
C ALA A 11 5.04 -6.00 -3.64
N PHE A 12 5.78 -7.12 -3.61
CA PHE A 12 6.31 -7.76 -4.81
C PHE A 12 5.20 -8.03 -5.84
N GLY A 13 5.45 -7.64 -7.09
CA GLY A 13 4.49 -7.70 -8.21
C GLY A 13 3.61 -6.47 -8.37
N LEU A 14 3.66 -5.49 -7.44
CA LEU A 14 2.91 -4.23 -7.52
C LEU A 14 3.78 -3.02 -7.88
N GLU A 15 5.08 -3.18 -8.08
CA GLU A 15 6.04 -2.10 -8.36
C GLU A 15 5.61 -1.26 -9.57
N GLY A 16 5.20 -1.91 -10.66
CA GLY A 16 4.69 -1.22 -11.84
C GLY A 16 3.31 -0.56 -11.64
N VAL A 17 2.53 -0.95 -10.61
CA VAL A 17 1.29 -0.25 -10.25
C VAL A 17 1.63 1.05 -9.56
N VAL A 18 2.55 1.01 -8.59
CA VAL A 18 3.03 2.18 -7.85
C VAL A 18 3.71 3.18 -8.79
N ALA A 19 4.59 2.71 -9.70
CA ALA A 19 5.24 3.59 -10.67
C ALA A 19 4.21 4.35 -11.54
N ARG A 20 3.18 3.65 -12.06
CA ARG A 20 2.11 4.30 -12.83
C ARG A 20 1.25 5.25 -12.01
N GLU A 21 1.06 4.97 -10.72
CA GLU A 21 0.34 5.85 -9.81
C GLU A 21 1.12 7.15 -9.60
N LEU A 22 2.40 7.08 -9.30
CA LEU A 22 3.28 8.23 -9.13
C LEU A 22 3.40 9.05 -10.42
N ALA A 23 3.47 8.40 -11.59
CA ALA A 23 3.48 9.09 -12.88
C ALA A 23 2.22 9.94 -13.09
N ARG A 24 1.03 9.50 -12.60
CA ARG A 24 -0.21 10.30 -12.65
C ARG A 24 -0.17 11.51 -11.70
N LEU A 25 0.71 11.50 -10.71
CA LEU A 25 0.98 12.65 -9.83
C LEU A 25 2.04 13.60 -10.42
N GLY A 26 2.49 13.35 -11.66
CA GLY A 26 3.52 14.16 -12.33
C GLY A 26 4.95 13.78 -11.96
N LEU A 27 5.16 12.65 -11.26
CA LEU A 27 6.48 12.17 -10.85
C LEU A 27 7.00 11.15 -11.87
N ASP A 28 8.21 11.39 -12.42
CA ASP A 28 8.87 10.40 -13.31
C ASP A 28 9.39 9.22 -12.49
N ALA A 29 8.51 8.24 -12.28
CA ALA A 29 8.77 7.08 -11.44
C ALA A 29 9.06 5.84 -12.27
N LYS A 30 10.13 5.12 -11.91
CA LYS A 30 10.55 3.86 -12.55
C LYS A 30 10.40 2.70 -11.56
N ALA A 31 9.71 1.64 -12.01
CA ALA A 31 9.58 0.42 -11.23
C ALA A 31 10.94 -0.26 -11.05
N GLU A 32 11.26 -0.66 -9.83
CA GLU A 32 12.43 -1.44 -9.47
C GLU A 32 12.05 -2.51 -8.43
N ASN A 33 12.97 -3.40 -8.11
CA ASN A 33 12.68 -4.48 -7.15
C ASN A 33 12.31 -3.91 -5.76
N GLY A 34 11.09 -4.19 -5.32
CA GLY A 34 10.52 -3.77 -4.04
C GLY A 34 9.87 -2.39 -4.04
N GLY A 35 9.73 -1.71 -5.19
CA GLY A 35 9.04 -0.43 -5.25
C GLY A 35 9.13 0.33 -6.56
N ALA A 36 9.02 1.65 -6.47
CA ALA A 36 9.22 2.57 -7.58
C ALA A 36 10.11 3.73 -7.13
N ARG A 37 11.14 4.01 -7.91
CA ARG A 37 12.08 5.10 -7.67
C ARG A 37 11.69 6.33 -8.48
N PHE A 38 11.79 7.50 -7.85
CA PHE A 38 11.59 8.79 -8.50
C PHE A 38 12.55 9.85 -7.95
N PHE A 39 12.69 10.96 -8.67
CA PHE A 39 13.46 12.11 -8.22
C PHE A 39 12.53 13.30 -8.09
N GLY A 40 12.60 14.01 -6.96
CA GLY A 40 11.72 15.13 -6.67
C GLY A 40 12.14 15.92 -5.45
N SER A 41 11.44 17.01 -5.19
CA SER A 41 11.59 17.85 -4.00
C SER A 41 10.92 17.22 -2.76
N PHE A 42 10.98 17.90 -1.62
CA PHE A 42 10.24 17.48 -0.42
C PHE A 42 8.72 17.61 -0.61
N GLU A 43 8.27 18.61 -1.35
CA GLU A 43 6.85 18.78 -1.71
C GLU A 43 6.37 17.64 -2.60
N ASP A 44 7.21 17.14 -3.52
CA ASP A 44 6.90 15.96 -4.34
C ASP A 44 6.78 14.69 -3.48
N ALA A 45 7.68 14.51 -2.52
CA ALA A 45 7.61 13.40 -1.57
C ALA A 45 6.39 13.49 -0.65
N PHE A 46 6.04 14.71 -0.21
CA PHE A 46 4.82 14.94 0.56
C PHE A 46 3.57 14.61 -0.27
N ARG A 47 3.52 15.08 -1.53
CA ARG A 47 2.44 14.74 -2.47
C ARG A 47 2.34 13.23 -2.70
N ALA A 48 3.47 12.53 -2.83
CA ALA A 48 3.51 11.08 -2.92
C ALA A 48 2.94 10.40 -1.66
N ASN A 49 3.36 10.82 -0.45
CA ASN A 49 2.82 10.31 0.81
C ASN A 49 1.30 10.54 0.94
N LEU A 50 0.83 11.72 0.53
CA LEU A 50 -0.57 12.13 0.65
C LEU A 50 -1.49 11.34 -0.31
N HIS A 51 -1.05 11.14 -1.55
CA HIS A 51 -1.90 10.64 -2.64
C HIS A 51 -1.64 9.18 -3.04
N ALA A 52 -0.46 8.60 -2.74
CA ALA A 52 -0.18 7.21 -3.13
C ALA A 52 -1.10 6.22 -2.40
N ARG A 53 -1.83 5.44 -3.20
CA ARG A 53 -2.80 4.44 -2.72
C ARG A 53 -2.17 3.06 -2.56
N CYS A 54 -1.21 2.73 -3.45
CA CYS A 54 -0.65 1.39 -3.58
C CYS A 54 0.75 1.26 -2.96
N ALA A 55 1.41 2.37 -2.62
CA ALA A 55 2.69 2.36 -1.94
C ALA A 55 2.53 2.10 -0.42
N ASP A 56 3.49 1.37 0.16
CA ASP A 56 3.51 1.10 1.61
C ASP A 56 4.25 2.18 2.40
N ARG A 57 5.31 2.77 1.81
CA ARG A 57 6.13 3.85 2.38
C ARG A 57 6.79 4.68 1.29
N ILE A 58 7.12 5.92 1.62
CA ILE A 58 8.00 6.79 0.83
C ILE A 58 9.30 6.96 1.62
N LEU A 59 10.42 6.60 1.01
CA LEU A 59 11.74 6.61 1.63
C LEU A 59 12.66 7.59 0.89
N LEU A 60 13.38 8.45 1.62
CA LEU A 60 14.46 9.27 1.09
C LEU A 60 15.74 8.42 1.02
N VAL A 61 16.40 8.37 -0.12
CA VAL A 61 17.68 7.69 -0.26
C VAL A 61 18.81 8.65 0.16
N MET A 62 19.50 8.31 1.26
CA MET A 62 20.65 9.06 1.73
C MET A 62 21.93 8.72 0.94
N GLY A 63 22.06 7.46 0.54
CA GLY A 63 23.21 7.00 -0.24
C GLY A 63 23.21 5.50 -0.48
N ARG A 64 24.06 5.11 -1.45
CA ARG A 64 24.38 3.71 -1.76
C ARG A 64 25.89 3.58 -1.94
N PHE A 65 26.46 2.53 -1.35
CA PHE A 65 27.87 2.23 -1.47
C PHE A 65 28.15 0.74 -1.25
N GLU A 66 29.30 0.26 -1.73
CA GLU A 66 29.72 -1.12 -1.50
C GLU A 66 30.18 -1.30 -0.04
N ALA A 67 29.72 -2.37 0.61
CA ALA A 67 30.05 -2.69 2.00
C ALA A 67 30.20 -4.21 2.19
N ARG A 68 31.41 -4.72 1.93
CA ARG A 68 31.76 -6.14 2.14
C ARG A 68 32.18 -6.46 3.57
N GLY A 69 32.43 -5.44 4.39
CA GLY A 69 32.83 -5.56 5.78
C GLY A 69 32.30 -4.41 6.63
N PHE A 70 32.39 -4.57 7.96
CA PHE A 70 31.86 -3.58 8.91
C PHE A 70 32.60 -2.24 8.85
N GLU A 71 33.90 -2.23 8.50
CA GLU A 71 34.65 -1.00 8.32
C GLU A 71 34.12 -0.19 7.12
N ALA A 72 33.93 -0.83 5.97
CA ALA A 72 33.38 -0.19 4.78
C ALA A 72 31.95 0.32 5.04
N LEU A 73 31.12 -0.44 5.77
CA LEU A 73 29.81 0.00 6.20
C LEU A 73 29.88 1.23 7.10
N PHE A 74 30.76 1.22 8.10
CA PHE A 74 30.95 2.33 9.04
C PHE A 74 31.36 3.63 8.31
N GLU A 75 32.41 3.57 7.50
CA GLU A 75 32.94 4.74 6.78
C GLU A 75 31.93 5.29 5.76
N GLY A 76 31.28 4.41 5.00
CA GLY A 76 30.25 4.81 4.05
C GLY A 76 29.05 5.49 4.71
N VAL A 77 28.60 4.99 5.87
CA VAL A 77 27.54 5.62 6.66
C VAL A 77 28.00 6.96 7.22
N ARG A 78 29.21 7.03 7.80
CA ARG A 78 29.77 8.24 8.40
C ARG A 78 29.94 9.37 7.38
N ALA A 79 30.16 9.05 6.11
CA ALA A 79 30.34 10.04 5.05
C ALA A 79 29.05 10.78 4.65
N LEU A 80 27.86 10.25 5.00
CA LEU A 80 26.57 10.84 4.64
C LEU A 80 26.22 12.07 5.50
N PRO A 81 25.47 13.05 4.96
CA PRO A 81 25.17 14.33 5.62
C PRO A 81 23.98 14.20 6.61
N TRP A 82 24.19 13.45 7.69
CA TRP A 82 23.12 13.18 8.68
C TRP A 82 22.62 14.42 9.40
N GLU A 83 23.49 15.42 9.59
CA GLU A 83 23.18 16.70 10.23
C GLU A 83 22.13 17.53 9.52
N ASP A 84 21.83 17.24 8.25
CA ASP A 84 20.77 17.93 7.50
C ASP A 84 19.37 17.49 7.97
N PHE A 85 19.26 16.28 8.55
CA PHE A 85 18.00 15.67 8.97
C PHE A 85 17.92 15.38 10.47
N ILE A 86 19.05 15.17 11.13
CA ILE A 86 19.13 14.74 12.53
C ILE A 86 19.72 15.88 13.36
N GLY A 87 18.91 16.44 14.26
CA GLY A 87 19.30 17.41 15.24
C GLY A 87 19.90 16.76 16.50
N GLU A 88 20.32 17.60 17.46
CA GLU A 88 20.93 17.14 18.73
C GLU A 88 19.97 16.30 19.59
N HIS A 89 18.68 16.56 19.50
CA HIS A 89 17.62 15.92 20.27
C HIS A 89 16.79 14.90 19.48
N THR A 90 17.03 14.79 18.16
CA THR A 90 16.28 13.90 17.27
C THR A 90 16.47 12.44 17.68
N ARG A 91 15.39 11.70 17.82
CA ARG A 91 15.40 10.25 17.99
C ARG A 91 15.61 9.59 16.61
N PHE A 92 16.64 8.73 16.47
CA PHE A 92 16.97 8.10 15.19
C PHE A 92 17.17 6.57 15.32
N PRO A 93 16.09 5.81 15.42
CA PRO A 93 16.17 4.35 15.41
C PRO A 93 16.65 3.84 14.04
N VAL A 94 17.51 2.80 14.08
CA VAL A 94 18.01 2.15 12.87
C VAL A 94 17.38 0.78 12.73
N ASN A 95 16.65 0.56 11.64
CA ASN A 95 16.15 -0.73 11.21
C ASN A 95 17.12 -1.33 10.17
N GLY A 96 17.08 -2.65 9.97
CA GLY A 96 17.97 -3.28 9.02
C GLY A 96 17.38 -4.49 8.32
N LYS A 97 17.94 -4.79 7.14
CA LYS A 97 17.72 -6.04 6.42
C LYS A 97 18.97 -6.40 5.65
N CYS A 98 19.33 -7.68 5.65
CA CYS A 98 20.47 -8.21 4.93
C CYS A 98 20.04 -9.39 4.07
N ALA A 99 20.48 -9.42 2.82
CA ALA A 99 20.23 -10.52 1.90
C ALA A 99 21.35 -10.63 0.87
N ARG A 100 21.83 -11.85 0.62
CA ARG A 100 22.85 -12.16 -0.40
C ARG A 100 24.13 -11.28 -0.27
N SER A 101 24.55 -10.98 0.96
CA SER A 101 25.70 -10.12 1.26
C SER A 101 26.63 -10.84 2.22
N GLN A 102 27.92 -10.44 2.27
CA GLN A 102 28.87 -10.96 3.25
C GLN A 102 28.45 -10.56 4.67
N LEU A 103 27.91 -9.34 4.84
CA LEU A 103 27.32 -8.89 6.09
C LEU A 103 25.88 -9.39 6.20
N MET A 104 25.68 -10.43 7.02
CA MET A 104 24.36 -11.09 7.21
C MET A 104 23.72 -10.80 8.57
N SER A 105 24.49 -10.37 9.58
CA SER A 105 23.97 -10.03 10.89
C SER A 105 23.25 -8.70 10.85
N VAL A 106 21.93 -8.72 10.80
CA VAL A 106 21.10 -7.51 10.80
C VAL A 106 21.38 -6.66 12.03
N ARG A 107 21.49 -7.29 13.22
CA ARG A 107 21.76 -6.61 14.49
C ARG A 107 23.09 -5.86 14.47
N ASP A 108 24.14 -6.48 13.96
CA ASP A 108 25.47 -5.85 13.92
C ASP A 108 25.50 -4.71 12.88
N CYS A 109 24.85 -4.90 11.72
CA CYS A 109 24.71 -3.83 10.72
C CYS A 109 23.96 -2.62 11.29
N GLN A 110 22.89 -2.83 12.04
CA GLN A 110 22.15 -1.76 12.73
C GLN A 110 23.03 -1.03 13.75
N ALA A 111 23.77 -1.79 14.59
CA ALA A 111 24.65 -1.23 15.62
C ALA A 111 25.80 -0.41 15.01
N ILE A 112 26.46 -0.94 13.97
CA ILE A 112 27.53 -0.24 13.24
C ILE A 112 26.98 1.02 12.55
N THR A 113 25.83 0.94 11.90
CA THR A 113 25.16 2.10 11.29
C THR A 113 24.86 3.17 12.34
N LYS A 114 24.24 2.82 13.47
CA LYS A 114 23.95 3.76 14.56
C LYS A 114 25.23 4.41 15.07
N LYS A 115 26.29 3.62 15.31
CA LYS A 115 27.59 4.11 15.77
C LYS A 115 28.22 5.10 14.77
N ALA A 116 28.19 4.81 13.49
CA ALA A 116 28.76 5.67 12.45
C ALA A 116 28.03 7.04 12.37
N ILE A 117 26.69 7.03 12.50
CA ILE A 117 25.88 8.24 12.56
C ILE A 117 26.22 9.08 13.80
N VAL A 118 26.28 8.45 14.97
CA VAL A 118 26.69 9.12 16.23
C VAL A 118 28.07 9.76 16.08
N GLU A 119 29.05 9.05 15.51
CA GLU A 119 30.41 9.58 15.32
C GLU A 119 30.42 10.80 14.37
N ARG A 120 29.63 10.79 13.30
CA ARG A 120 29.45 11.95 12.42
C ARG A 120 28.85 13.13 13.17
N LEU A 121 27.78 12.90 13.91
CA LEU A 121 27.03 13.95 14.62
C LEU A 121 27.81 14.52 15.80
N ARG A 122 28.67 13.73 16.46
CA ARG A 122 29.60 14.21 17.52
C ARG A 122 30.48 15.35 17.01
N GLY A 123 31.06 15.18 15.83
CA GLY A 123 31.88 16.24 15.21
C GLY A 123 31.09 17.52 14.92
N ARG A 124 29.80 17.42 14.63
CA ARG A 124 28.92 18.54 14.31
C ARG A 124 28.38 19.26 15.54
N TYR A 125 27.87 18.51 16.52
CA TYR A 125 27.19 19.06 17.69
C TYR A 125 28.09 19.21 18.92
N ARG A 126 29.30 18.65 18.88
CA ARG A 126 30.28 18.67 20.00
C ARG A 126 29.73 18.08 21.29
N THR A 127 28.88 17.04 21.17
CA THR A 127 28.27 16.32 22.28
C THR A 127 28.67 14.84 22.23
N ASP A 128 28.85 14.25 23.41
CA ASP A 128 29.14 12.80 23.55
C ASP A 128 27.87 11.98 23.76
N TRP A 129 26.74 12.65 24.03
CA TRP A 129 25.48 12.00 24.34
C TRP A 129 24.29 12.67 23.64
N PHE A 130 23.47 11.87 22.94
CA PHE A 130 22.23 12.30 22.28
C PHE A 130 21.04 11.84 23.12
N VAL A 131 20.21 12.77 23.60
CA VAL A 131 19.09 12.49 24.53
C VAL A 131 17.95 11.78 23.83
N GLU A 132 17.75 12.01 22.54
CA GLU A 132 16.71 11.39 21.69
C GLU A 132 15.27 11.61 22.22
N ASP A 133 14.93 12.82 22.66
CA ASP A 133 13.65 13.21 23.27
C ASP A 133 12.75 14.10 22.40
N ALA A 134 13.16 14.39 21.16
CA ALA A 134 12.38 15.16 20.18
C ALA A 134 11.76 14.27 19.08
N GLU A 135 11.61 14.82 17.87
CA GLU A 135 11.05 14.13 16.71
C GLU A 135 11.81 12.86 16.36
N THR A 136 11.15 11.96 15.62
CA THR A 136 11.76 10.69 15.22
C THR A 136 12.06 10.68 13.72
N VAL A 137 13.32 10.44 13.37
CA VAL A 137 13.79 10.15 12.01
C VAL A 137 14.19 8.69 11.92
N SER A 138 13.33 7.84 11.41
CA SER A 138 13.60 6.40 11.26
C SER A 138 14.53 6.14 10.07
N ILE A 139 15.61 5.40 10.33
CA ILE A 139 16.64 5.06 9.36
C ILE A 139 16.53 3.58 9.02
N ASP A 140 16.62 3.24 7.74
CA ASP A 140 16.73 1.86 7.29
C ASP A 140 18.10 1.64 6.61
N VAL A 141 18.83 0.60 7.05
CA VAL A 141 20.01 0.07 6.37
C VAL A 141 19.66 -1.24 5.68
N ALA A 142 19.74 -1.26 4.35
CA ALA A 142 19.48 -2.44 3.55
C ALA A 142 20.76 -2.89 2.85
N LEU A 143 21.22 -4.11 3.13
CA LEU A 143 22.33 -4.73 2.42
C LEU A 143 21.79 -5.77 1.45
N HIS A 144 22.15 -5.63 0.18
CA HIS A 144 21.82 -6.60 -0.85
C HIS A 144 22.93 -6.71 -1.88
N GLY A 145 23.50 -7.91 -2.06
CA GLY A 145 24.61 -8.12 -2.99
C GLY A 145 25.84 -7.27 -2.67
N ASP A 146 26.19 -7.15 -1.36
CA ASP A 146 27.28 -6.34 -0.82
C ASP A 146 27.14 -4.83 -1.06
N VAL A 147 25.98 -4.34 -1.48
CA VAL A 147 25.66 -2.91 -1.57
C VAL A 147 24.78 -2.52 -0.38
N ALA A 148 25.25 -1.56 0.40
CA ALA A 148 24.46 -0.91 1.45
C ALA A 148 23.68 0.26 0.86
N GLN A 149 22.39 0.33 1.18
CA GLN A 149 21.50 1.46 0.90
C GLN A 149 20.96 2.01 2.21
N LEU A 150 21.15 3.28 2.44
CA LEU A 150 20.65 4.02 3.61
C LEU A 150 19.45 4.86 3.19
N THR A 151 18.33 4.74 3.93
CA THR A 151 17.13 5.52 3.66
C THR A 151 16.54 6.09 4.94
N LEU A 152 15.83 7.23 4.82
CA LEU A 152 14.99 7.81 5.87
C LEU A 152 13.51 7.54 5.53
N ASP A 153 12.73 7.13 6.53
CA ASP A 153 11.31 6.88 6.36
C ASP A 153 10.52 8.19 6.45
N ALA A 154 10.11 8.73 5.31
CA ALA A 154 9.31 9.94 5.20
C ALA A 154 7.83 9.74 5.58
N SER A 155 7.35 8.51 5.61
CA SER A 155 5.95 8.19 5.91
C SER A 155 5.66 8.06 7.40
N GLY A 156 6.60 7.52 8.17
CA GLY A 156 6.42 7.18 9.59
C GLY A 156 5.52 5.94 9.77
N THR A 157 4.26 6.13 10.11
CA THR A 157 3.28 5.04 10.09
C THR A 157 3.05 4.57 8.65
N ALA A 158 3.02 3.25 8.41
CA ALA A 158 2.86 2.70 7.06
C ALA A 158 1.59 3.23 6.36
N LEU A 159 1.68 3.48 5.04
CA LEU A 159 0.63 4.15 4.26
C LEU A 159 -0.68 3.35 4.15
N ASN A 160 -0.64 2.02 4.33
CA ASN A 160 -1.87 1.23 4.42
C ASN A 160 -2.76 1.65 5.60
N ARG A 161 -2.21 2.18 6.68
CA ARG A 161 -2.99 2.68 7.81
C ARG A 161 -3.61 4.04 7.48
N ARG A 162 -4.73 4.03 6.73
CA ARG A 162 -5.46 5.22 6.28
C ARG A 162 -6.17 5.99 7.40
N GLY A 163 -6.37 5.35 8.57
CA GLY A 163 -7.11 5.91 9.71
C GLY A 163 -8.61 5.60 9.71
N TYR A 164 -9.20 5.07 8.64
CA TYR A 164 -10.61 4.71 8.64
C TYR A 164 -10.91 3.35 9.27
N ARG A 165 -9.92 2.46 9.38
CA ARG A 165 -10.07 1.15 10.03
C ARG A 165 -9.58 1.23 11.46
N THR A 166 -10.49 1.21 12.42
CA THR A 166 -10.19 1.22 13.85
C THR A 166 -10.40 -0.15 14.52
N TRP A 167 -11.10 -1.06 13.85
CA TRP A 167 -11.35 -2.42 14.31
C TRP A 167 -10.80 -3.42 13.29
N ASN A 168 -10.06 -4.41 13.78
CA ASN A 168 -9.49 -5.45 12.95
C ASN A 168 -10.32 -6.72 13.13
N GLY A 169 -10.98 -7.16 12.05
CA GLY A 169 -11.42 -8.55 11.93
C GLY A 169 -10.21 -9.49 11.74
N GLU A 170 -10.45 -10.79 11.62
CA GLU A 170 -9.40 -11.76 11.32
C GLU A 170 -8.72 -11.43 9.97
N ALA A 171 -7.40 -11.16 10.00
CA ALA A 171 -6.50 -10.97 8.85
C ALA A 171 -7.06 -10.16 7.64
N PRO A 172 -7.48 -8.92 7.82
CA PRO A 172 -8.07 -8.15 6.74
C PRO A 172 -7.05 -7.82 5.65
N LEU A 173 -7.53 -7.72 4.39
CA LEU A 173 -6.72 -7.25 3.27
C LEU A 173 -6.14 -5.86 3.57
N ARG A 174 -4.82 -5.67 3.34
CA ARG A 174 -4.21 -4.34 3.51
C ARG A 174 -4.81 -3.35 2.53
N GLU A 175 -5.00 -2.12 2.97
CA GLU A 175 -5.61 -1.06 2.16
C GLU A 175 -4.80 -0.73 0.91
N THR A 176 -3.46 -0.77 0.99
CA THR A 176 -2.58 -0.59 -0.18
C THR A 176 -2.75 -1.69 -1.22
N LEU A 177 -2.92 -2.93 -0.76
CA LEU A 177 -3.22 -4.05 -1.66
C LEU A 177 -4.63 -3.94 -2.24
N ALA A 178 -5.63 -3.60 -1.43
CA ALA A 178 -7.01 -3.38 -1.90
C ALA A 178 -7.07 -2.31 -3.00
N ALA A 179 -6.40 -1.16 -2.79
CA ALA A 179 -6.29 -0.10 -3.79
C ALA A 179 -5.61 -0.56 -5.08
N ALA A 180 -4.59 -1.42 -4.96
CA ALA A 180 -3.92 -2.02 -6.13
C ALA A 180 -4.87 -2.96 -6.89
N LEU A 181 -5.66 -3.79 -6.21
CA LEU A 181 -6.66 -4.66 -6.82
C LEU A 181 -7.74 -3.86 -7.55
N VAL A 182 -8.26 -2.80 -6.92
CA VAL A 182 -9.18 -1.84 -7.56
C VAL A 182 -8.56 -1.27 -8.84
N SER A 183 -7.29 -0.85 -8.79
CA SER A 183 -6.56 -0.29 -9.95
C SER A 183 -6.30 -1.29 -11.07
N LEU A 184 -6.13 -2.57 -10.74
CA LEU A 184 -5.85 -3.66 -11.68
C LEU A 184 -7.11 -4.29 -12.25
N SER A 185 -8.26 -4.14 -11.57
CA SER A 185 -9.54 -4.65 -12.05
C SER A 185 -10.00 -3.93 -13.33
N PRO A 186 -10.93 -4.49 -14.11
CA PRO A 186 -11.52 -3.83 -15.28
C PRO A 186 -12.44 -2.65 -14.90
N TRP A 187 -12.80 -2.51 -13.63
CA TRP A 187 -13.65 -1.43 -13.16
C TRP A 187 -13.09 -0.03 -13.46
N ARG A 188 -13.97 0.89 -13.78
CA ARG A 188 -13.69 2.34 -13.97
C ARG A 188 -14.76 3.16 -13.27
N PRO A 189 -14.43 4.38 -12.76
CA PRO A 189 -15.46 5.31 -12.26
C PRO A 189 -16.61 5.48 -13.25
N GLY A 190 -17.84 5.48 -12.73
CA GLY A 190 -19.08 5.47 -13.54
C GLY A 190 -19.58 4.09 -13.97
N MET A 191 -18.81 3.03 -13.72
CA MET A 191 -19.23 1.65 -13.94
C MET A 191 -19.69 1.03 -12.60
N PRO A 192 -20.81 0.29 -12.54
CA PRO A 192 -21.20 -0.44 -11.34
C PRO A 192 -20.10 -1.37 -10.83
N LEU A 193 -19.84 -1.32 -9.52
CA LEU A 193 -18.90 -2.18 -8.81
C LEU A 193 -19.59 -2.85 -7.63
N HIS A 194 -19.41 -4.15 -7.51
CA HIS A 194 -19.98 -4.90 -6.39
C HIS A 194 -18.98 -5.92 -5.83
N ASP A 195 -18.89 -5.98 -4.50
CA ASP A 195 -18.20 -7.05 -3.79
C ASP A 195 -19.23 -7.97 -3.13
N PRO A 196 -19.42 -9.21 -3.63
CA PRO A 196 -20.43 -10.12 -3.09
C PRO A 196 -20.01 -10.83 -1.79
N MET A 197 -18.79 -10.58 -1.30
CA MET A 197 -18.23 -11.13 -0.05
C MET A 197 -17.33 -10.06 0.57
N CYS A 198 -17.91 -8.89 0.87
CA CYS A 198 -17.15 -7.67 1.13
C CYS A 198 -16.41 -7.64 2.49
N GLY A 199 -16.74 -8.55 3.41
CA GLY A 199 -16.22 -8.50 4.75
C GLY A 199 -16.40 -7.12 5.35
N THR A 200 -15.34 -6.54 5.87
CA THR A 200 -15.35 -5.19 6.46
C THR A 200 -15.24 -4.05 5.44
N GLY A 201 -15.52 -4.32 4.16
CA GLY A 201 -15.72 -3.32 3.11
C GLY A 201 -14.46 -2.72 2.47
N THR A 202 -13.26 -3.24 2.75
CA THR A 202 -12.00 -2.57 2.36
C THR A 202 -11.89 -2.28 0.86
N LEU A 203 -12.21 -3.25 -0.02
CA LEU A 203 -12.15 -3.07 -1.48
C LEU A 203 -13.08 -1.95 -1.95
N MET A 204 -14.31 -1.95 -1.45
CA MET A 204 -15.34 -0.98 -1.85
C MET A 204 -15.04 0.42 -1.29
N ILE A 205 -14.50 0.52 -0.08
CA ILE A 205 -14.08 1.79 0.51
C ILE A 205 -12.91 2.39 -0.28
N GLU A 206 -11.89 1.60 -0.64
CA GLU A 206 -10.76 2.10 -1.47
C GLU A 206 -11.24 2.53 -2.88
N ALA A 207 -12.20 1.81 -3.47
CA ALA A 207 -12.83 2.23 -4.74
C ALA A 207 -13.59 3.54 -4.59
N ALA A 208 -14.40 3.68 -3.53
CA ALA A 208 -15.16 4.89 -3.23
C ALA A 208 -14.26 6.10 -2.92
N MET A 209 -13.19 5.91 -2.14
CA MET A 209 -12.19 6.95 -1.89
C MET A 209 -11.51 7.43 -3.20
N ARG A 210 -11.25 6.50 -4.12
CA ARG A 210 -10.69 6.84 -5.43
C ARG A 210 -11.68 7.65 -6.26
N MET A 211 -12.95 7.27 -6.28
CA MET A 211 -14.00 7.96 -7.03
C MET A 211 -14.31 9.35 -6.47
N ALA A 212 -14.29 9.47 -5.14
CA ALA A 212 -14.47 10.74 -4.42
C ALA A 212 -13.23 11.66 -4.48
N HIS A 213 -12.15 11.31 -5.13
CA HIS A 213 -10.85 11.99 -5.09
C HIS A 213 -10.31 12.21 -3.68
N ARG A 214 -10.70 11.39 -2.70
CA ARG A 214 -10.17 11.47 -1.35
C ARG A 214 -8.73 10.96 -1.32
N ALA A 215 -7.78 11.83 -1.02
CA ALA A 215 -6.40 11.43 -0.81
C ALA A 215 -6.29 10.46 0.38
N PRO A 216 -5.62 9.30 0.26
CA PRO A 216 -5.56 8.30 1.33
C PRO A 216 -4.83 8.80 2.59
N GLY A 217 -3.93 9.77 2.44
CA GLY A 217 -3.20 10.39 3.53
C GLY A 217 -3.84 11.61 4.16
N LEU A 218 -5.06 12.01 3.74
CA LEU A 218 -5.66 13.31 4.07
C LEU A 218 -5.80 13.60 5.57
N THR A 219 -6.04 12.57 6.38
CA THR A 219 -6.33 12.69 7.82
C THR A 219 -5.18 12.19 8.71
N ARG A 220 -3.97 12.05 8.17
CA ARG A 220 -2.81 11.58 8.91
C ARG A 220 -1.61 12.52 8.75
N GLU A 221 -0.68 12.43 9.67
CA GLU A 221 0.61 13.09 9.60
C GLU A 221 1.67 12.14 9.02
N PHE A 222 2.72 12.71 8.44
CA PHE A 222 3.86 11.98 7.91
C PHE A 222 5.13 12.38 8.63
N ALA A 223 6.07 11.45 8.78
CA ALA A 223 7.33 11.70 9.50
C ALA A 223 8.12 12.88 8.92
N LEU A 224 8.13 13.04 7.58
CA LEU A 224 8.83 14.15 6.95
C LEU A 224 8.31 15.55 7.38
N GLU A 225 7.08 15.68 7.88
CA GLU A 225 6.53 16.96 8.32
C GLU A 225 7.25 17.50 9.57
N SER A 226 7.83 16.61 10.37
CA SER A 226 8.60 16.96 11.56
C SER A 226 10.11 17.05 11.32
N TRP A 227 10.60 16.74 10.13
CA TRP A 227 12.03 16.81 9.85
C TRP A 227 12.51 18.26 9.85
N ARG A 228 13.79 18.42 10.12
CA ARG A 228 14.41 19.74 10.18
C ARG A 228 14.33 20.44 8.81
N SER A 229 14.05 21.74 8.84
CA SER A 229 14.07 22.63 7.65
C SER A 229 13.10 22.25 6.51
N MET A 230 11.99 21.58 6.86
CA MET A 230 10.97 21.23 5.87
C MET A 230 10.09 22.40 5.47
N PRO A 231 9.59 22.43 4.21
CA PRO A 231 8.70 23.49 3.72
C PRO A 231 7.25 23.28 4.21
N VAL A 232 7.01 23.42 5.51
CA VAL A 232 5.74 23.09 6.18
C VAL A 232 4.55 23.84 5.60
N GLU A 233 4.74 25.11 5.19
CA GLU A 233 3.67 25.92 4.56
C GLU A 233 3.26 25.29 3.21
N ALA A 234 4.22 24.88 2.38
CA ALA A 234 3.91 24.21 1.12
C ALA A 234 3.21 22.87 1.33
N PHE A 235 3.56 22.13 2.39
CA PHE A 235 2.85 20.88 2.76
C PHE A 235 1.41 21.16 3.16
N ARG A 236 1.17 22.25 3.90
CA ARG A 236 -0.17 22.67 4.27
C ARG A 236 -1.01 23.01 3.04
N ASP A 237 -0.47 23.78 2.09
CA ASP A 237 -1.16 24.14 0.85
C ASP A 237 -1.52 22.91 0.01
N ILE A 238 -0.60 21.96 -0.13
CA ILE A 238 -0.85 20.69 -0.84
C ILE A 238 -1.98 19.90 -0.15
N ARG A 239 -2.00 19.86 1.18
CA ARG A 239 -3.04 19.16 1.95
C ARG A 239 -4.40 19.85 1.82
N GLU A 240 -4.45 21.18 1.85
CA GLU A 240 -5.69 21.95 1.65
C GLU A 240 -6.25 21.76 0.23
N GLN A 241 -5.39 21.76 -0.79
CA GLN A 241 -5.80 21.42 -2.14
C GLN A 241 -6.42 20.02 -2.21
N ALA A 242 -5.77 19.02 -1.64
CA ALA A 242 -6.30 17.65 -1.61
C ALA A 242 -7.62 17.55 -0.83
N ARG A 243 -7.81 18.40 0.19
CA ARG A 243 -9.07 18.51 0.95
C ARG A 243 -10.18 19.13 0.11
N ALA A 244 -9.87 20.16 -0.67
CA ALA A 244 -10.81 20.80 -1.60
C ALA A 244 -11.23 19.89 -2.76
N GLU A 245 -10.37 18.98 -3.21
CA GLU A 245 -10.67 18.01 -4.26
C GLU A 245 -11.59 16.87 -3.80
N PHE A 246 -11.68 16.63 -2.48
CA PHE A 246 -12.51 15.56 -1.92
C PHE A 246 -14.00 15.89 -2.05
N ASP A 247 -14.68 15.12 -2.89
CA ASP A 247 -16.12 15.25 -3.14
C ASP A 247 -16.84 13.88 -3.00
N PRO A 248 -17.48 13.61 -1.84
CA PRO A 248 -18.24 12.40 -1.64
C PRO A 248 -19.43 12.23 -2.61
N ALA A 249 -19.97 13.34 -3.18
CA ALA A 249 -21.09 13.28 -4.09
C ALA A 249 -20.79 12.54 -5.40
N ARG A 250 -19.51 12.41 -5.75
CA ARG A 250 -19.06 11.68 -6.94
C ARG A 250 -19.20 10.16 -6.82
N VAL A 251 -19.38 9.64 -5.59
CA VAL A 251 -19.47 8.18 -5.39
C VAL A 251 -20.86 7.68 -5.73
N GLU A 252 -20.93 6.85 -6.75
CA GLU A 252 -22.13 6.19 -7.24
C GLU A 252 -21.83 4.78 -7.73
N GLY A 253 -22.84 3.91 -7.77
CA GLY A 253 -22.75 2.57 -8.36
C GLY A 253 -21.81 1.60 -7.62
N ILE A 254 -21.39 1.89 -6.39
CA ILE A 254 -20.55 1.02 -5.56
C ILE A 254 -21.39 0.38 -4.46
N SER A 255 -21.28 -0.96 -4.34
CA SER A 255 -22.01 -1.72 -3.31
C SER A 255 -21.22 -2.94 -2.87
N GLY A 256 -21.57 -3.49 -1.72
CA GLY A 256 -21.02 -4.75 -1.22
C GLY A 256 -22.07 -5.54 -0.44
N ALA A 257 -21.88 -6.85 -0.39
CA ALA A 257 -22.68 -7.75 0.42
C ALA A 257 -21.78 -8.73 1.17
N ASP A 258 -22.22 -9.14 2.34
CA ASP A 258 -21.62 -10.26 3.07
C ASP A 258 -22.72 -11.04 3.80
N ILE A 259 -22.49 -12.31 4.03
CA ILE A 259 -23.42 -13.16 4.78
C ILE A 259 -23.36 -12.85 6.29
N ASP A 260 -22.24 -12.30 6.75
CA ASP A 260 -21.98 -11.95 8.15
C ASP A 260 -22.48 -10.54 8.47
N PRO A 261 -23.53 -10.38 9.30
CA PRO A 261 -24.07 -9.08 9.67
C PRO A 261 -23.06 -8.21 10.46
N GLU A 262 -22.16 -8.83 11.24
CA GLU A 262 -21.14 -8.07 11.99
C GLU A 262 -20.11 -7.46 11.04
N ALA A 263 -19.71 -8.19 10.02
CA ALA A 263 -18.81 -7.68 8.98
C ALA A 263 -19.44 -6.50 8.22
N VAL A 264 -20.74 -6.58 7.88
CA VAL A 264 -21.49 -5.49 7.23
C VAL A 264 -21.60 -4.26 8.13
N GLU A 265 -21.85 -4.45 9.43
CA GLU A 265 -21.86 -3.33 10.39
C GLU A 265 -20.50 -2.65 10.46
N LEU A 266 -19.40 -3.41 10.54
CA LEU A 266 -18.05 -2.88 10.51
C LEU A 266 -17.75 -2.16 9.19
N ALA A 267 -18.18 -2.68 8.05
CA ALA A 267 -18.02 -2.03 6.75
C ALA A 267 -18.68 -0.63 6.73
N ASN A 268 -19.89 -0.50 7.28
CA ASN A 268 -20.58 0.79 7.40
C ASN A 268 -19.87 1.75 8.37
N ARG A 269 -19.33 1.26 9.48
CA ARG A 269 -18.52 2.07 10.41
C ARG A 269 -17.25 2.58 9.74
N HIS A 270 -16.50 1.73 9.04
CA HIS A 270 -15.29 2.10 8.30
C HIS A 270 -15.60 3.10 7.20
N LEU A 271 -16.70 2.91 6.47
CA LEU A 271 -17.17 3.85 5.44
C LEU A 271 -17.45 5.25 6.03
N LYS A 272 -18.10 5.30 7.19
CA LYS A 272 -18.34 6.57 7.91
C LYS A 272 -17.03 7.24 8.32
N GLN A 273 -16.06 6.48 8.86
CA GLN A 273 -14.75 7.00 9.23
C GLN A 273 -13.93 7.47 8.01
N ALA A 274 -14.16 6.86 6.84
CA ALA A 274 -13.59 7.35 5.59
C ALA A 274 -14.25 8.63 5.07
N GLY A 275 -15.24 9.21 5.77
CA GLY A 275 -15.97 10.41 5.33
C GLY A 275 -16.93 10.14 4.17
N LEU A 276 -17.34 8.90 3.96
CA LEU A 276 -18.16 8.44 2.83
C LEU A 276 -19.50 7.83 3.26
N ALA A 277 -20.00 8.22 4.45
CA ALA A 277 -21.27 7.70 4.99
C ALA A 277 -22.40 7.78 3.96
N GLY A 278 -23.11 6.65 3.76
CA GLY A 278 -24.24 6.56 2.84
C GLY A 278 -23.88 6.57 1.35
N ARG A 279 -22.57 6.58 0.99
CA ARG A 279 -22.13 6.61 -0.42
C ARG A 279 -21.89 5.24 -1.02
N VAL A 280 -21.68 4.22 -0.19
CA VAL A 280 -21.62 2.81 -0.60
C VAL A 280 -22.72 2.08 0.13
N ARG A 281 -23.46 1.22 -0.58
CA ARG A 281 -24.48 0.37 0.01
C ARG A 281 -23.85 -0.95 0.42
N PHE A 282 -23.81 -1.23 1.73
CA PHE A 282 -23.46 -2.55 2.27
C PHE A 282 -24.71 -3.23 2.80
N GLU A 283 -24.92 -4.50 2.46
CA GLU A 283 -26.11 -5.27 2.84
C GLU A 283 -25.76 -6.70 3.28
N VAL A 284 -26.57 -7.27 4.15
CA VAL A 284 -26.44 -8.68 4.54
C VAL A 284 -27.14 -9.52 3.47
N ALA A 285 -26.36 -10.27 2.70
CA ALA A 285 -26.91 -11.12 1.64
C ALA A 285 -25.94 -12.25 1.29
N ASP A 286 -26.50 -13.35 0.80
CA ASP A 286 -25.72 -14.47 0.30
C ASP A 286 -25.30 -14.22 -1.17
N MET A 287 -24.02 -14.40 -1.46
CA MET A 287 -23.47 -14.28 -2.81
C MET A 287 -24.20 -15.14 -3.85
N ARG A 288 -24.73 -16.30 -3.44
CA ARG A 288 -25.47 -17.22 -4.32
C ARG A 288 -26.75 -16.60 -4.89
N ASP A 289 -27.34 -15.67 -4.14
CA ASP A 289 -28.55 -14.96 -4.55
C ASP A 289 -28.27 -13.65 -5.31
N CYS A 290 -26.99 -13.32 -5.51
CA CYS A 290 -26.60 -12.07 -6.17
C CYS A 290 -27.07 -12.03 -7.62
N ARG A 291 -28.00 -11.09 -7.92
CA ARG A 291 -28.50 -10.76 -9.25
C ARG A 291 -28.41 -9.26 -9.44
N ARG A 292 -27.79 -8.86 -10.53
CA ARG A 292 -27.59 -7.44 -10.83
C ARG A 292 -28.55 -6.99 -11.92
N ALA A 293 -29.19 -5.85 -11.68
CA ALA A 293 -30.11 -5.25 -12.65
C ALA A 293 -29.37 -4.51 -13.77
N GLU A 294 -28.17 -4.01 -13.47
CA GLU A 294 -27.36 -3.27 -14.42
C GLU A 294 -26.81 -4.23 -15.51
N PRO A 295 -26.89 -3.84 -16.81
CA PRO A 295 -26.53 -4.72 -17.91
C PRO A 295 -25.02 -5.03 -17.99
N GLN A 296 -24.19 -4.20 -17.32
CA GLN A 296 -22.73 -4.41 -17.25
C GLN A 296 -22.18 -3.86 -15.94
N GLY A 297 -21.09 -4.47 -15.47
CA GLY A 297 -20.44 -4.06 -14.24
C GLY A 297 -19.21 -4.91 -13.91
N ALA A 298 -18.67 -4.70 -12.74
CA ALA A 298 -17.54 -5.49 -12.25
C ALA A 298 -17.81 -6.01 -10.83
N PHE A 299 -17.58 -7.30 -10.64
CA PHE A 299 -17.36 -7.88 -9.32
C PHE A 299 -15.89 -7.82 -8.96
N LEU A 300 -15.59 -7.47 -7.73
CA LEU A 300 -14.24 -7.48 -7.18
C LEU A 300 -14.29 -8.00 -5.75
N CYS A 301 -13.64 -9.12 -5.48
CA CYS A 301 -13.73 -9.76 -4.18
C CYS A 301 -12.42 -10.41 -3.72
N ASN A 302 -12.35 -10.62 -2.40
CA ASN A 302 -11.31 -11.34 -1.69
C ASN A 302 -11.95 -12.52 -0.96
N PRO A 303 -12.25 -13.64 -1.65
CA PRO A 303 -12.89 -14.80 -1.05
C PRO A 303 -11.95 -15.51 -0.06
N PRO A 304 -12.47 -16.31 0.88
CA PRO A 304 -11.64 -17.13 1.76
C PRO A 304 -10.79 -18.11 0.96
N TYR A 305 -9.55 -18.36 1.42
CA TYR A 305 -8.56 -19.17 0.69
C TYR A 305 -8.55 -20.65 1.11
N GLY A 306 -9.19 -20.99 2.22
CA GLY A 306 -9.20 -22.37 2.76
C GLY A 306 -7.83 -22.81 3.28
N GLU A 307 -7.22 -22.03 4.15
CA GLU A 307 -5.89 -22.31 4.72
C GLU A 307 -5.88 -23.58 5.57
N ARG A 308 -7.02 -23.92 6.20
CA ARG A 308 -7.21 -25.19 6.96
C ARG A 308 -7.83 -26.26 6.05
N LEU A 309 -7.46 -27.52 6.27
CA LEU A 309 -7.93 -28.64 5.45
C LEU A 309 -9.48 -28.80 5.46
N SER A 310 -10.12 -28.53 6.63
CA SER A 310 -11.58 -28.52 6.79
C SER A 310 -12.24 -27.43 5.93
N ASP A 311 -11.61 -26.28 5.80
CA ASP A 311 -12.15 -25.10 5.14
C ASP A 311 -11.97 -25.19 3.61
N ARG A 312 -11.01 -26.02 3.15
CA ARG A 312 -10.69 -26.16 1.73
C ARG A 312 -11.87 -26.67 0.89
N ARG A 313 -12.61 -27.67 1.39
CA ARG A 313 -13.81 -28.19 0.68
C ARG A 313 -14.93 -27.15 0.62
N ALA A 314 -15.14 -26.40 1.70
CA ALA A 314 -16.10 -25.31 1.73
C ALA A 314 -15.74 -24.21 0.73
N CYS A 315 -14.44 -23.83 0.67
CA CYS A 315 -13.94 -22.88 -0.32
C CYS A 315 -14.10 -23.40 -1.77
N GLU A 316 -13.82 -24.66 -2.03
CA GLU A 316 -14.02 -25.25 -3.38
C GLU A 316 -15.50 -25.20 -3.81
N THR A 317 -16.45 -25.38 -2.86
CA THR A 317 -17.88 -25.24 -3.13
C THR A 317 -18.21 -23.78 -3.41
N LEU A 318 -17.73 -22.86 -2.56
CA LEU A 318 -17.91 -21.41 -2.74
C LEU A 318 -17.41 -20.94 -4.13
N TYR A 319 -16.27 -21.44 -4.59
CA TYR A 319 -15.73 -21.08 -5.91
C TYR A 319 -16.61 -21.59 -7.07
N ARG A 320 -17.28 -22.76 -6.93
CA ARG A 320 -18.28 -23.21 -7.90
C ARG A 320 -19.48 -22.26 -7.94
N ASP A 321 -19.93 -21.84 -6.76
CA ASP A 321 -21.06 -20.92 -6.62
C ASP A 321 -20.70 -19.53 -7.18
N MET A 322 -19.47 -19.03 -7.00
CA MET A 322 -18.96 -17.81 -7.66
C MET A 322 -19.01 -17.92 -9.19
N GLY A 323 -18.64 -19.09 -9.73
CA GLY A 323 -18.75 -19.35 -11.17
C GLY A 323 -20.22 -19.36 -11.66
N GLN A 324 -21.15 -19.84 -10.84
CA GLN A 324 -22.60 -19.80 -11.13
C GLN A 324 -23.12 -18.35 -11.05
N MET A 325 -22.74 -17.62 -10.02
CA MET A 325 -23.09 -16.20 -9.85
C MET A 325 -22.65 -15.38 -11.07
N LEU A 326 -21.42 -15.55 -11.55
CA LEU A 326 -20.98 -14.82 -12.75
C LEU A 326 -21.79 -15.18 -13.99
N ARG A 327 -22.15 -16.46 -14.20
CA ARG A 327 -23.02 -16.87 -15.31
C ARG A 327 -24.42 -16.27 -15.22
N ALA A 328 -24.94 -16.08 -14.02
CA ALA A 328 -26.25 -15.50 -13.77
C ALA A 328 -26.29 -13.96 -13.94
N ASN A 329 -25.14 -13.33 -14.13
CA ASN A 329 -24.99 -11.88 -14.33
C ASN A 329 -24.26 -11.60 -15.66
N PRO A 330 -24.92 -11.84 -16.81
CA PRO A 330 -24.31 -11.62 -18.12
C PRO A 330 -23.90 -10.15 -18.32
N GLY A 331 -22.73 -9.91 -18.93
CA GLY A 331 -22.18 -8.56 -19.08
C GLY A 331 -21.33 -8.09 -17.92
N TRP A 332 -21.31 -8.81 -16.80
CA TRP A 332 -20.42 -8.52 -15.66
C TRP A 332 -19.10 -9.29 -15.79
N SER A 333 -18.02 -8.64 -15.36
CA SER A 333 -16.73 -9.27 -15.13
C SER A 333 -16.55 -9.60 -13.65
N LEU A 334 -15.68 -10.55 -13.31
CA LEU A 334 -15.28 -10.84 -11.93
C LEU A 334 -13.79 -10.82 -11.80
N SER A 335 -13.28 -10.12 -10.81
CA SER A 335 -11.88 -10.17 -10.39
C SER A 335 -11.79 -10.66 -8.95
N ALA A 336 -10.97 -11.67 -8.71
CA ALA A 336 -10.76 -12.25 -7.38
C ALA A 336 -9.28 -12.45 -7.09
N ILE A 337 -8.90 -12.23 -5.83
CA ILE A 337 -7.57 -12.60 -5.32
C ILE A 337 -7.69 -13.92 -4.55
N THR A 338 -6.77 -14.85 -4.79
CA THR A 338 -6.74 -16.13 -4.08
C THR A 338 -5.32 -16.72 -4.06
N SER A 339 -5.02 -17.48 -3.02
CA SER A 339 -3.85 -18.37 -2.96
C SER A 339 -4.19 -19.84 -3.28
N HIS A 340 -5.47 -20.14 -3.54
CA HIS A 340 -5.91 -21.50 -3.74
C HIS A 340 -5.57 -22.01 -5.16
N PRO A 341 -4.72 -23.06 -5.32
CA PRO A 341 -4.23 -23.49 -6.64
C PRO A 341 -5.30 -24.09 -7.54
N GLY A 342 -6.43 -24.54 -6.97
CA GLY A 342 -7.56 -25.14 -7.67
C GLY A 342 -8.68 -24.17 -8.03
N PHE A 343 -8.51 -22.86 -7.82
CA PHE A 343 -9.58 -21.88 -7.99
C PHE A 343 -10.26 -21.97 -9.36
N GLU A 344 -9.52 -21.91 -10.47
CA GLU A 344 -10.09 -21.97 -11.82
C GLU A 344 -10.86 -23.26 -12.11
N ARG A 345 -10.34 -24.39 -11.65
CA ARG A 345 -11.01 -25.69 -11.79
C ARG A 345 -12.37 -25.69 -11.08
N CYS A 346 -12.41 -25.18 -9.86
CA CYS A 346 -13.66 -25.11 -9.08
C CYS A 346 -14.61 -24.07 -9.65
N PHE A 347 -14.10 -22.92 -10.05
CA PHE A 347 -14.85 -21.84 -10.69
C PHE A 347 -15.48 -22.26 -12.05
N GLY A 348 -14.90 -23.30 -12.69
CA GLY A 348 -15.40 -23.86 -13.93
C GLY A 348 -15.04 -23.10 -15.19
N ARG A 349 -14.07 -22.19 -15.12
CA ARG A 349 -13.56 -21.40 -16.26
C ARG A 349 -12.11 -20.97 -16.01
N ARG A 350 -11.30 -20.90 -17.08
CA ARG A 350 -9.99 -20.26 -17.06
C ARG A 350 -10.12 -18.75 -16.99
N ALA A 351 -9.21 -18.11 -16.25
CA ALA A 351 -9.14 -16.67 -16.17
C ALA A 351 -8.70 -16.06 -17.52
N ASP A 352 -9.30 -14.92 -17.86
CA ASP A 352 -8.92 -14.14 -19.05
C ASP A 352 -7.59 -13.40 -18.79
N LYS A 353 -7.31 -13.03 -17.54
CA LYS A 353 -6.04 -12.44 -17.09
C LYS A 353 -5.66 -12.98 -15.71
N LYS A 354 -4.35 -13.15 -15.50
CA LYS A 354 -3.76 -13.50 -14.20
C LYS A 354 -2.60 -12.60 -13.87
N ARG A 355 -2.44 -12.33 -12.60
CA ARG A 355 -1.30 -11.61 -12.06
C ARG A 355 -0.93 -12.17 -10.70
N ARG A 356 0.36 -12.48 -10.53
CA ARG A 356 0.93 -12.99 -9.28
C ARG A 356 1.45 -11.83 -8.43
N PHE A 357 1.23 -11.89 -7.13
CA PHE A 357 1.82 -11.02 -6.12
C PHE A 357 1.70 -11.66 -4.72
N TYR A 358 2.13 -10.93 -3.69
CA TYR A 358 2.12 -11.45 -2.33
C TYR A 358 1.18 -10.65 -1.44
N ASN A 359 0.34 -11.37 -0.66
CA ASN A 359 -0.40 -10.82 0.47
C ASN A 359 0.35 -11.21 1.76
N GLY A 360 1.18 -10.31 2.27
CA GLY A 360 2.13 -10.63 3.32
C GLY A 360 3.17 -11.66 2.84
N ARG A 361 3.15 -12.86 3.43
CA ARG A 361 4.03 -13.98 3.03
C ARG A 361 3.36 -14.96 2.07
N LEU A 362 2.06 -14.79 1.83
CA LEU A 362 1.26 -15.70 1.03
C LEU A 362 1.32 -15.30 -0.45
N GLU A 363 1.77 -16.23 -1.30
CA GLU A 363 1.70 -16.05 -2.74
C GLU A 363 0.24 -16.15 -3.19
N CYS A 364 -0.23 -15.13 -3.92
CA CYS A 364 -1.59 -15.02 -4.40
C CYS A 364 -1.62 -14.77 -5.91
N GLU A 365 -2.70 -15.20 -6.54
CA GLU A 365 -3.04 -14.82 -7.90
C GLU A 365 -4.28 -13.93 -7.92
N PHE A 366 -4.21 -12.84 -8.66
CA PHE A 366 -5.35 -12.02 -9.01
C PHE A 366 -5.83 -12.42 -10.39
N MET A 367 -7.02 -12.96 -10.43
CA MET A 367 -7.63 -13.53 -11.63
C MET A 367 -8.81 -12.70 -12.06
N THR A 368 -8.95 -12.46 -13.35
CA THR A 368 -10.10 -11.74 -13.93
C THR A 368 -10.80 -12.62 -14.96
N PHE A 369 -12.13 -12.66 -14.89
CA PHE A 369 -13.03 -13.45 -15.73
C PHE A 369 -14.10 -12.56 -16.35
N GLY A 370 -14.62 -12.92 -17.51
CA GLY A 370 -15.74 -12.25 -18.16
C GLY A 370 -15.35 -10.95 -18.85
N LEU A 371 -14.10 -10.76 -19.21
CA LEU A 371 -13.70 -9.60 -20.02
C LEU A 371 -14.39 -9.63 -21.37
N PRO A 372 -14.87 -8.46 -21.90
CA PRO A 372 -15.35 -8.40 -23.27
C PRO A 372 -14.25 -8.87 -24.21
N LYS A 373 -14.62 -9.75 -25.17
CA LYS A 373 -13.66 -10.16 -26.19
C LYS A 373 -13.25 -8.91 -26.98
N SER A 374 -11.96 -8.62 -26.99
CA SER A 374 -11.40 -7.59 -27.85
C SER A 374 -11.82 -7.92 -29.29
N LYS A 375 -12.57 -7.05 -29.92
CA LYS A 375 -12.72 -7.12 -31.38
C LYS A 375 -11.31 -6.96 -31.93
N ARG A 376 -10.76 -8.07 -32.48
CA ARG A 376 -9.52 -8.04 -33.28
C ARG A 376 -9.73 -7.28 -34.56
#